data_d9da53ee14159e45d36ac3ebdbb14fe7
#
_entry.id   d9da53ee14159e45d36ac3ebdbb14fe7
#
_cell.length_a   1.000
_cell.length_b   1.000
_cell.length_c   1.000
_cell.angle_alpha   90.00
_cell.angle_beta   90.00
_cell.angle_gamma   90.00
#
_symmetry.space_group_name_H-M   'P 1'
#
loop_
_entity.id
_entity.type
_entity.pdbx_description
1 polymer ?
#
loop_
_entity_poly.entity_id
_entity_poly.type
_entity_poly.pdbx_seq_one_letter_code
_entity_poly.pdbx_strand_id
1 'polypeptide(L)'
;MPISWPDEALKAQAIAAHSYALYCRDHAAEPASGWLSVDPVRRQGYLTDAVLRSYWGTAYEENYARLSALVDSVLYYDNAPAGISYFAISNGMTEASENVWGTALPYLVAVDSSTDLNADNYLYTVQFTAEQMQQALAGLGLLPDPAAPANWFGEAALTPSGYVASLPVCGQSVTGPALRKALGLRSAC
;
A
#
# COMPACT_ATOMS: atom_id res chain seq x y z
N MET A 1 4.89 11.89 -0.75
CA MET A 1 6.37 11.88 -0.86
C MET A 1 6.87 13.28 -0.63
N PRO A 2 7.88 13.54 0.22
CA PRO A 2 8.44 14.86 0.45
C PRO A 2 9.13 15.40 -0.81
N ILE A 3 8.97 16.71 -1.09
CA ILE A 3 9.58 17.36 -2.26
C ILE A 3 11.13 17.38 -2.23
N SER A 4 11.71 17.17 -1.04
CA SER A 4 13.16 17.09 -0.84
C SER A 4 13.81 15.77 -1.30
N TRP A 5 13.00 14.82 -1.75
CA TRP A 5 13.53 13.55 -2.26
C TRP A 5 14.23 13.72 -3.60
N PRO A 6 15.15 12.78 -3.98
CA PRO A 6 15.82 12.82 -5.28
C PRO A 6 14.84 12.84 -6.45
N ASP A 7 15.21 13.52 -7.53
CA ASP A 7 14.37 13.68 -8.73
C ASP A 7 13.91 12.34 -9.31
N GLU A 8 14.76 11.32 -9.34
CA GLU A 8 14.41 10.01 -9.87
C GLU A 8 13.31 9.32 -9.04
N ALA A 9 13.32 9.49 -7.71
CA ALA A 9 12.26 8.97 -6.86
C ALA A 9 10.95 9.75 -7.04
N LEU A 10 11.04 11.08 -7.14
CA LEU A 10 9.89 11.95 -7.43
C LEU A 10 9.31 11.63 -8.81
N LYS A 11 10.16 11.41 -9.83
CA LYS A 11 9.78 11.05 -11.19
C LYS A 11 9.05 9.71 -11.21
N ALA A 12 9.62 8.68 -10.61
CA ALA A 12 8.99 7.36 -10.52
C ALA A 12 7.59 7.43 -9.90
N GLN A 13 7.45 8.14 -8.77
CA GLN A 13 6.16 8.34 -8.11
C GLN A 13 5.18 9.14 -8.97
N ALA A 14 5.64 10.20 -9.63
CA ALA A 14 4.79 11.05 -10.46
C ALA A 14 4.27 10.29 -11.69
N ILE A 15 5.13 9.52 -12.37
CA ILE A 15 4.74 8.67 -13.50
C ILE A 15 3.75 7.58 -13.05
N ALA A 16 4.01 6.91 -11.92
CA ALA A 16 3.10 5.90 -11.38
C ALA A 16 1.73 6.51 -11.05
N ALA A 17 1.71 7.64 -10.34
CA ALA A 17 0.49 8.32 -9.97
C ALA A 17 -0.32 8.82 -11.18
N HIS A 18 0.35 9.37 -12.19
CA HIS A 18 -0.27 9.83 -13.43
C HIS A 18 -0.85 8.65 -14.23
N SER A 19 -0.09 7.57 -14.39
CA SER A 19 -0.54 6.35 -15.09
C SER A 19 -1.80 5.76 -14.41
N TYR A 20 -1.78 5.69 -13.08
CA TYR A 20 -2.93 5.23 -12.31
C TYR A 20 -4.16 6.15 -12.48
N ALA A 21 -3.97 7.46 -12.50
CA ALA A 21 -5.07 8.41 -12.73
C ALA A 21 -5.70 8.21 -14.11
N LEU A 22 -4.90 8.03 -15.16
CA LEU A 22 -5.38 7.74 -16.52
C LEU A 22 -6.09 6.39 -16.59
N TYR A 23 -5.53 5.36 -15.95
CA TYR A 23 -6.19 4.06 -15.83
C TYR A 23 -7.58 4.18 -15.18
N CYS A 24 -7.70 4.90 -14.06
CA CYS A 24 -8.97 5.13 -13.39
C CYS A 24 -9.97 5.87 -14.27
N ARG A 25 -9.53 6.87 -15.05
CA ARG A 25 -10.37 7.60 -16.01
C ARG A 25 -10.95 6.67 -17.06
N ASP A 26 -10.11 5.81 -17.63
CA ASP A 26 -10.49 4.95 -18.76
C ASP A 26 -11.36 3.75 -18.31
N HIS A 27 -11.37 3.45 -17.00
CA HIS A 27 -12.18 2.37 -16.38
C HIS A 27 -13.32 2.89 -15.50
N ALA A 28 -13.62 4.20 -15.54
CA ALA A 28 -14.73 4.75 -14.76
C ALA A 28 -16.08 4.32 -15.35
N ALA A 29 -16.96 3.80 -14.51
CA ALA A 29 -18.33 3.44 -14.91
C ALA A 29 -19.17 4.67 -15.33
N GLU A 30 -18.95 5.81 -14.67
CA GLU A 30 -19.63 7.07 -14.90
C GLU A 30 -18.62 8.23 -14.92
N PRO A 31 -17.92 8.46 -16.04
CA PRO A 31 -16.90 9.51 -16.13
C PRO A 31 -17.38 10.91 -15.79
N ALA A 32 -18.65 11.21 -16.07
CA ALA A 32 -19.26 12.52 -15.83
C ALA A 32 -19.50 12.82 -14.34
N SER A 33 -19.64 11.80 -13.49
CA SER A 33 -19.90 11.95 -12.04
C SER A 33 -18.61 11.95 -11.19
N GLY A 34 -17.45 11.77 -11.83
CA GLY A 34 -16.14 11.67 -11.17
C GLY A 34 -15.53 10.29 -11.34
N TRP A 35 -14.34 10.24 -11.91
CA TRP A 35 -13.63 9.02 -12.26
C TRP A 35 -12.50 8.67 -11.27
N LEU A 36 -12.12 9.60 -10.41
CA LEU A 36 -11.09 9.37 -9.40
C LEU A 36 -11.54 9.92 -8.05
N SER A 37 -11.63 9.06 -7.05
CA SER A 37 -11.80 9.52 -5.68
C SER A 37 -10.52 10.19 -5.18
N VAL A 38 -10.67 11.38 -4.60
CA VAL A 38 -9.58 12.11 -3.95
C VAL A 38 -9.35 11.69 -2.49
N ASP A 39 -10.15 10.75 -2.00
CA ASP A 39 -9.99 10.16 -0.68
C ASP A 39 -8.75 9.22 -0.67
N PRO A 40 -7.70 9.56 0.09
CA PRO A 40 -6.47 8.78 0.11
C PRO A 40 -6.64 7.37 0.72
N VAL A 41 -7.75 7.13 1.44
CA VAL A 41 -8.06 5.79 1.98
C VAL A 41 -8.63 4.87 0.90
N ARG A 42 -9.33 5.43 -0.08
CA ARG A 42 -9.99 4.67 -1.15
C ARG A 42 -9.19 4.60 -2.43
N ARG A 43 -8.48 5.69 -2.73
CA ARG A 43 -7.76 5.89 -4.00
C ARG A 43 -6.53 6.75 -3.76
N GLN A 44 -6.10 7.48 -4.77
CA GLN A 44 -4.97 8.39 -4.73
C GLN A 44 -5.40 9.74 -4.12
N GLY A 45 -4.68 10.21 -3.10
CA GLY A 45 -4.88 11.52 -2.52
C GLY A 45 -4.64 12.65 -3.54
N TYR A 46 -5.40 13.72 -3.42
CA TYR A 46 -5.28 14.91 -4.24
C TYR A 46 -5.19 16.15 -3.36
N LEU A 47 -4.29 17.05 -3.70
CA LEU A 47 -4.15 18.36 -3.06
C LEU A 47 -4.45 19.45 -4.09
N THR A 48 -5.31 20.41 -3.71
CA THR A 48 -5.58 21.57 -4.56
C THR A 48 -4.37 22.53 -4.59
N ASP A 49 -4.28 23.37 -5.61
CA ASP A 49 -3.26 24.42 -5.69
C ASP A 49 -3.22 25.31 -4.45
N ALA A 50 -4.40 25.65 -3.89
CA ALA A 50 -4.48 26.43 -2.67
C ALA A 50 -3.78 25.76 -1.49
N VAL A 51 -3.97 24.43 -1.34
CA VAL A 51 -3.31 23.65 -0.29
C VAL A 51 -1.81 23.53 -0.57
N LEU A 52 -1.40 23.28 -1.81
CA LEU A 52 0.01 23.21 -2.18
C LEU A 52 0.73 24.56 -1.96
N ARG A 53 0.08 25.68 -2.29
CA ARG A 53 0.58 27.02 -1.99
C ARG A 53 0.74 27.26 -0.48
N SER A 54 -0.20 26.77 0.31
CA SER A 54 -0.10 26.85 1.77
C SER A 54 1.08 26.04 2.32
N TYR A 55 1.36 24.85 1.75
CA TYR A 55 2.46 24.01 2.20
C TYR A 55 3.84 24.49 1.75
N TRP A 56 3.95 24.97 0.52
CA TRP A 56 5.24 25.34 -0.06
C TRP A 56 5.54 26.84 0.01
N GLY A 57 4.54 27.68 0.31
CA GLY A 57 4.72 29.12 0.45
C GLY A 57 5.40 29.75 -0.78
N THR A 58 6.50 30.46 -0.55
CA THR A 58 7.29 31.10 -1.62
C THR A 58 7.96 30.13 -2.58
N ALA A 59 8.14 28.87 -2.19
CA ALA A 59 8.74 27.84 -3.04
C ALA A 59 7.72 27.13 -3.96
N TYR A 60 6.44 27.56 -3.96
CA TYR A 60 5.40 26.88 -4.73
C TYR A 60 5.71 26.82 -6.22
N GLU A 61 6.02 27.96 -6.84
CA GLU A 61 6.23 28.03 -8.31
C GLU A 61 7.43 27.17 -8.74
N GLU A 62 8.52 27.20 -7.99
CA GLU A 62 9.71 26.38 -8.24
C GLU A 62 9.40 24.89 -8.11
N ASN A 63 8.78 24.47 -7.00
CA ASN A 63 8.43 23.09 -6.74
C ASN A 63 7.41 22.54 -7.75
N TYR A 64 6.42 23.35 -8.12
CA TYR A 64 5.42 22.97 -9.11
C TYR A 64 6.05 22.78 -10.50
N ALA A 65 6.91 23.71 -10.93
CA ALA A 65 7.63 23.60 -12.20
C ALA A 65 8.53 22.36 -12.21
N ARG A 66 9.28 22.11 -11.12
CA ARG A 66 10.13 20.94 -10.96
C ARG A 66 9.33 19.65 -11.11
N LEU A 67 8.24 19.48 -10.35
CA LEU A 67 7.41 18.27 -10.41
C LEU A 67 6.74 18.10 -11.78
N SER A 68 6.24 19.18 -12.37
CA SER A 68 5.59 19.13 -13.69
C SER A 68 6.56 18.67 -14.79
N ALA A 69 7.83 19.03 -14.68
CA ALA A 69 8.87 18.61 -15.62
C ALA A 69 9.24 17.12 -15.48
N LEU A 70 8.95 16.50 -14.33
CA LEU A 70 9.24 15.08 -14.09
C LEU A 70 8.17 14.13 -14.67
N VAL A 71 6.97 14.64 -14.93
CA VAL A 71 5.87 13.81 -15.48
C VAL A 71 5.94 13.82 -17.00
N ASP A 72 6.89 13.10 -17.56
CA ASP A 72 7.18 13.07 -18.99
C ASP A 72 6.64 11.80 -19.70
N SER A 73 6.14 10.83 -18.95
CA SER A 73 5.80 9.51 -19.45
C SER A 73 4.54 8.95 -18.77
N VAL A 74 3.94 7.96 -19.43
CA VAL A 74 2.84 7.15 -18.91
C VAL A 74 3.19 5.68 -19.13
N LEU A 75 2.91 4.85 -18.15
CA LEU A 75 3.11 3.41 -18.25
C LEU A 75 1.90 2.76 -18.94
N TYR A 76 2.17 2.03 -19.97
CA TYR A 76 1.17 1.31 -20.78
C TYR A 76 1.37 -0.18 -20.70
N TYR A 77 0.28 -0.91 -20.73
CA TYR A 77 0.25 -2.33 -20.98
C TYR A 77 -0.87 -2.62 -21.98
N ASP A 78 -0.56 -3.38 -23.03
CA ASP A 78 -1.51 -3.75 -24.10
C ASP A 78 -2.25 -2.53 -24.68
N ASN A 79 -1.51 -1.48 -25.00
CA ASN A 79 -1.98 -0.21 -25.58
C ASN A 79 -2.96 0.60 -24.70
N ALA A 80 -3.06 0.30 -23.41
CA ALA A 80 -3.86 1.07 -22.45
C ALA A 80 -3.01 1.51 -21.25
N PRO A 81 -3.35 2.63 -20.57
CA PRO A 81 -2.69 3.00 -19.34
C PRO A 81 -2.75 1.88 -18.31
N ALA A 82 -1.61 1.51 -17.73
CA ALA A 82 -1.52 0.44 -16.76
C ALA A 82 -2.04 0.87 -15.38
N GLY A 83 -2.77 -0.01 -14.71
CA GLY A 83 -3.21 0.18 -13.32
C GLY A 83 -2.05 -0.07 -12.37
N ILE A 84 -1.31 0.97 -12.04
CA ILE A 84 -0.08 0.89 -11.24
C ILE A 84 -0.39 1.05 -9.75
N SER A 85 0.23 0.20 -8.93
CA SER A 85 0.22 0.32 -7.48
C SER A 85 1.59 0.74 -6.96
N TYR A 86 1.61 1.44 -5.84
CA TYR A 86 2.83 1.86 -5.16
C TYR A 86 2.63 1.87 -3.65
N PHE A 87 3.69 1.66 -2.91
CA PHE A 87 3.74 1.61 -1.45
C PHE A 87 5.12 2.06 -0.95
N ALA A 88 5.28 2.20 0.36
CA ALA A 88 6.48 2.83 0.90
C ALA A 88 7.65 1.85 1.08
N ILE A 89 7.43 0.67 1.64
CA ILE A 89 8.48 -0.27 2.05
C ILE A 89 7.94 -1.70 1.87
N SER A 90 8.70 -2.57 1.19
CA SER A 90 8.45 -4.01 1.08
C SER A 90 9.19 -4.80 2.17
N ASN A 91 8.99 -6.11 2.20
CA ASN A 91 9.80 -7.02 3.03
C ASN A 91 11.15 -7.41 2.38
N GLY A 92 11.56 -6.69 1.33
CA GLY A 92 12.71 -6.98 0.49
C GLY A 92 12.34 -7.56 -0.88
N MET A 93 11.03 -7.84 -1.09
CA MET A 93 10.46 -8.27 -2.35
C MET A 93 9.05 -7.69 -2.50
N THR A 94 8.65 -7.27 -3.68
CA THR A 94 7.27 -6.88 -3.90
C THR A 94 6.35 -8.09 -3.98
N GLU A 95 5.02 -7.91 -3.80
CA GLU A 95 4.09 -9.02 -3.93
C GLU A 95 3.43 -9.03 -5.30
N ALA A 96 3.18 -10.21 -5.84
CA ALA A 96 2.45 -10.38 -7.10
C ALA A 96 0.96 -10.06 -6.93
N SER A 97 0.36 -9.47 -7.97
CA SER A 97 -1.02 -8.97 -7.93
C SER A 97 -2.06 -10.03 -7.57
N GLU A 98 -1.87 -11.27 -8.03
CA GLU A 98 -2.76 -12.39 -7.72
C GLU A 98 -2.82 -12.72 -6.23
N ASN A 99 -1.73 -12.53 -5.51
CA ASN A 99 -1.68 -12.78 -4.06
C ASN A 99 -2.32 -11.64 -3.25
N VAL A 100 -2.41 -10.43 -3.83
CA VAL A 100 -2.99 -9.26 -3.17
C VAL A 100 -4.47 -9.09 -3.52
N TRP A 101 -4.82 -9.23 -4.80
CA TRP A 101 -6.17 -8.94 -5.32
C TRP A 101 -6.86 -10.14 -5.99
N GLY A 102 -6.21 -11.31 -6.04
CA GLY A 102 -6.78 -12.52 -6.63
C GLY A 102 -6.76 -12.57 -8.16
N THR A 103 -6.15 -11.59 -8.82
CA THR A 103 -6.05 -11.52 -10.29
C THR A 103 -4.61 -11.27 -10.70
N ALA A 104 -4.06 -12.14 -11.52
CA ALA A 104 -2.72 -11.98 -12.07
C ALA A 104 -2.71 -10.88 -13.14
N LEU A 105 -1.91 -9.85 -12.91
CA LEU A 105 -1.61 -8.81 -13.88
C LEU A 105 -0.16 -8.98 -14.34
N PRO A 106 0.10 -9.21 -15.63
CA PRO A 106 1.44 -9.58 -16.12
C PRO A 106 2.54 -8.56 -15.84
N TYR A 107 2.17 -7.33 -15.52
CA TYR A 107 3.08 -6.23 -15.20
C TYR A 107 3.17 -5.90 -13.69
N LEU A 108 2.40 -6.59 -12.82
CA LEU A 108 2.47 -6.47 -11.36
C LEU A 108 2.90 -7.81 -10.75
N VAL A 109 4.14 -8.15 -11.00
CA VAL A 109 4.77 -9.38 -10.53
C VAL A 109 5.68 -9.10 -9.33
N ALA A 110 6.06 -10.15 -8.62
CA ALA A 110 7.05 -10.06 -7.56
C ALA A 110 8.42 -9.68 -8.14
N VAL A 111 9.06 -8.65 -7.59
CA VAL A 111 10.40 -8.21 -7.97
C VAL A 111 11.25 -7.96 -6.74
N ASP A 112 12.57 -8.12 -6.87
CA ASP A 112 13.53 -7.82 -5.81
C ASP A 112 13.47 -6.33 -5.44
N SER A 113 13.34 -6.06 -4.16
CA SER A 113 13.32 -4.75 -3.54
C SER A 113 14.15 -4.77 -2.25
N SER A 114 15.25 -5.53 -2.26
CA SER A 114 16.10 -5.78 -1.09
C SER A 114 16.68 -4.51 -0.47
N THR A 115 16.76 -3.41 -1.21
CA THR A 115 17.13 -2.09 -0.67
C THR A 115 16.19 -1.60 0.42
N ASP A 116 14.92 -2.02 0.41
CA ASP A 116 13.92 -1.66 1.42
C ASP A 116 14.29 -2.16 2.81
N LEU A 117 15.08 -3.23 2.92
CA LEU A 117 15.57 -3.77 4.18
C LEU A 117 16.44 -2.76 4.96
N ASN A 118 16.98 -1.76 4.27
CA ASN A 118 17.79 -0.69 4.86
C ASN A 118 16.98 0.59 5.13
N ALA A 119 15.67 0.57 4.88
CA ALA A 119 14.83 1.74 5.07
C ALA A 119 14.66 2.08 6.57
N ASP A 120 14.65 3.37 6.87
CA ASP A 120 14.30 3.85 8.21
C ASP A 120 12.91 3.31 8.58
N ASN A 121 12.78 2.81 9.80
CA ASN A 121 11.54 2.18 10.29
C ASN A 121 11.09 0.92 9.52
N TYR A 122 12.01 0.20 8.86
CA TYR A 122 11.72 -1.10 8.27
C TYR A 122 11.09 -2.06 9.28
N LEU A 123 11.68 -2.16 10.48
CA LEU A 123 11.10 -2.92 11.59
C LEU A 123 10.27 -2.01 12.48
N TYR A 124 9.05 -2.43 12.72
CA TYR A 124 8.13 -1.76 13.64
C TYR A 124 7.51 -2.79 14.58
N THR A 125 7.75 -2.63 15.87
CA THR A 125 7.25 -3.53 16.90
C THR A 125 6.06 -2.91 17.63
N VAL A 126 4.97 -3.66 17.72
CA VAL A 126 3.80 -3.34 18.51
C VAL A 126 3.65 -4.39 19.61
N GLN A 127 3.41 -3.95 20.83
CA GLN A 127 3.15 -4.84 21.95
C GLN A 127 1.67 -4.75 22.33
N PHE A 128 1.08 -5.91 22.58
CA PHE A 128 -0.29 -6.03 23.05
C PHE A 128 -0.31 -6.74 24.40
N THR A 129 -1.16 -6.30 25.32
CA THR A 129 -1.51 -7.14 26.47
C THR A 129 -2.43 -8.28 25.99
N ALA A 130 -2.61 -9.30 26.83
CA ALA A 130 -3.52 -10.40 26.50
C ALA A 130 -4.95 -9.90 26.25
N GLU A 131 -5.42 -8.94 27.06
CA GLU A 131 -6.75 -8.35 26.94
C GLU A 131 -6.90 -7.55 25.63
N GLN A 132 -5.89 -6.76 25.26
CA GLN A 132 -5.89 -6.01 24.01
C GLN A 132 -5.92 -6.95 22.81
N MET A 133 -5.14 -8.02 22.85
CA MET A 133 -5.13 -9.04 21.80
C MET A 133 -6.48 -9.75 21.70
N GLN A 134 -7.08 -10.16 22.83
CA GLN A 134 -8.42 -10.76 22.84
C GLN A 134 -9.46 -9.83 22.22
N GLN A 135 -9.43 -8.55 22.56
CA GLN A 135 -10.36 -7.57 22.01
C GLN A 135 -10.19 -7.41 20.49
N ALA A 136 -8.95 -7.36 20.01
CA ALA A 136 -8.67 -7.25 18.59
C ALA A 136 -9.14 -8.51 17.81
N LEU A 137 -8.89 -9.70 18.36
CA LEU A 137 -9.29 -10.97 17.76
C LEU A 137 -10.80 -11.19 17.81
N ALA A 138 -11.50 -10.70 18.84
CA ALA A 138 -12.95 -10.71 18.91
C ALA A 138 -13.59 -9.96 17.73
N GLY A 139 -12.95 -8.94 17.18
CA GLY A 139 -13.37 -8.23 15.98
C GLY A 139 -13.36 -9.11 14.72
N LEU A 140 -12.65 -10.25 14.75
CA LEU A 140 -12.64 -11.28 13.71
C LEU A 140 -13.60 -12.43 14.01
N GLY A 141 -14.39 -12.36 15.08
CA GLY A 141 -15.25 -13.44 15.54
C GLY A 141 -14.49 -14.57 16.26
N LEU A 142 -13.24 -14.33 16.69
CA LEU A 142 -12.41 -15.31 17.36
C LEU A 142 -12.50 -15.12 18.88
N LEU A 143 -12.51 -16.24 19.62
CA LEU A 143 -12.58 -16.25 21.07
C LEU A 143 -11.35 -16.98 21.64
N PRO A 144 -10.23 -16.27 21.84
CA PRO A 144 -9.01 -16.86 22.39
C PRO A 144 -9.20 -17.25 23.86
N ASP A 145 -8.73 -18.44 24.23
CA ASP A 145 -8.73 -18.91 25.62
C ASP A 145 -7.71 -18.10 26.43
N PRO A 146 -8.13 -17.30 27.42
CA PRO A 146 -7.23 -16.51 28.22
C PRO A 146 -6.25 -17.34 29.07
N ALA A 147 -6.58 -18.59 29.33
CA ALA A 147 -5.71 -19.50 30.08
C ALA A 147 -4.55 -20.07 29.26
N ALA A 148 -4.62 -19.98 27.92
CA ALA A 148 -3.64 -20.59 27.04
C ALA A 148 -3.17 -19.63 25.90
N PRO A 149 -2.61 -18.46 26.21
CA PRO A 149 -2.23 -17.47 25.18
C PRO A 149 -1.14 -17.99 24.22
N ALA A 150 -0.32 -18.93 24.63
CA ALA A 150 0.69 -19.55 23.78
C ALA A 150 0.08 -20.33 22.59
N ASN A 151 -1.19 -20.71 22.67
CA ASN A 151 -1.89 -21.49 21.65
C ASN A 151 -2.75 -20.63 20.70
N TRP A 152 -2.70 -19.30 20.85
CA TRP A 152 -3.53 -18.42 20.03
C TRP A 152 -3.11 -18.36 18.57
N PHE A 153 -1.81 -18.51 18.29
CA PHE A 153 -1.25 -18.37 16.94
C PHE A 153 -0.53 -19.66 16.55
N GLY A 154 -0.82 -20.14 15.35
CA GLY A 154 -0.10 -21.25 14.72
C GLY A 154 0.98 -20.75 13.75
N GLU A 155 1.56 -21.70 13.02
CA GLU A 155 2.56 -21.39 11.99
C GLU A 155 1.93 -20.73 10.78
N ALA A 156 2.55 -19.63 10.31
CA ALA A 156 2.07 -18.90 9.16
C ALA A 156 2.41 -19.60 7.83
N ALA A 157 1.44 -19.67 6.94
CA ALA A 157 1.67 -19.96 5.53
C ALA A 157 2.06 -18.66 4.82
N LEU A 158 3.19 -18.69 4.12
CA LEU A 158 3.73 -17.52 3.41
C LEU A 158 3.46 -17.62 1.92
N THR A 159 3.35 -16.46 1.26
CA THR A 159 3.43 -16.35 -0.20
C THR A 159 4.87 -16.62 -0.68
N PRO A 160 5.08 -16.87 -1.98
CA PRO A 160 6.43 -16.97 -2.53
C PRO A 160 7.32 -15.74 -2.26
N SER A 161 6.73 -14.57 -2.09
CA SER A 161 7.42 -13.32 -1.76
C SER A 161 7.64 -13.12 -0.24
N GLY A 162 7.28 -14.10 0.60
CA GLY A 162 7.49 -14.07 2.04
C GLY A 162 6.48 -13.28 2.85
N TYR A 163 5.36 -12.89 2.27
CA TYR A 163 4.25 -12.28 3.01
C TYR A 163 3.36 -13.32 3.64
N VAL A 164 2.68 -12.98 4.73
CA VAL A 164 1.74 -13.88 5.40
C VAL A 164 0.47 -14.01 4.56
N ALA A 165 0.32 -15.15 3.88
CA ALA A 165 -0.91 -15.49 3.18
C ALA A 165 -2.03 -15.78 4.19
N SER A 166 -1.75 -16.67 5.14
CA SER A 166 -2.68 -17.01 6.23
C SER A 166 -1.93 -17.61 7.42
N LEU A 167 -2.57 -17.61 8.57
CA LEU A 167 -2.10 -18.36 9.74
C LEU A 167 -3.28 -18.84 10.58
N PRO A 168 -3.14 -19.94 11.31
CA PRO A 168 -4.11 -20.35 12.30
C PRO A 168 -4.14 -19.37 13.48
N VAL A 169 -5.31 -18.84 13.78
CA VAL A 169 -5.56 -18.01 14.97
C VAL A 169 -6.70 -18.64 15.76
N CYS A 170 -6.46 -19.07 16.98
CA CYS A 170 -7.42 -19.86 17.79
C CYS A 170 -7.99 -21.08 17.03
N GLY A 171 -7.15 -21.75 16.24
CA GLY A 171 -7.55 -22.92 15.44
C GLY A 171 -8.30 -22.60 14.14
N GLN A 172 -8.58 -21.35 13.83
CA GLN A 172 -9.21 -20.92 12.58
C GLN A 172 -8.20 -20.25 11.64
N SER A 173 -8.27 -20.51 10.35
CA SER A 173 -7.39 -19.87 9.36
C SER A 173 -7.80 -18.43 9.17
N VAL A 174 -6.86 -17.49 9.37
CA VAL A 174 -7.03 -16.06 9.19
C VAL A 174 -6.03 -15.56 8.16
N THR A 175 -6.45 -14.73 7.21
CA THR A 175 -5.53 -14.14 6.23
C THR A 175 -4.65 -13.06 6.86
N GLY A 176 -3.42 -12.90 6.35
CA GLY A 176 -2.50 -11.84 6.80
C GLY A 176 -3.13 -10.45 6.79
N PRO A 177 -3.78 -10.03 5.68
CA PRO A 177 -4.48 -8.74 5.62
C PRO A 177 -5.59 -8.57 6.66
N ALA A 178 -6.38 -9.63 6.95
CA ALA A 178 -7.43 -9.55 7.96
C ALA A 178 -6.85 -9.38 9.36
N LEU A 179 -5.82 -10.16 9.70
CA LEU A 179 -5.14 -10.04 10.99
C LEU A 179 -4.45 -8.67 11.12
N ARG A 180 -3.74 -8.22 10.09
CA ARG A 180 -3.12 -6.89 10.06
C ARG A 180 -4.13 -5.78 10.39
N LYS A 181 -5.30 -5.83 9.75
CA LYS A 181 -6.37 -4.85 9.97
C LYS A 181 -6.91 -4.91 11.40
N ALA A 182 -7.15 -6.11 11.93
CA ALA A 182 -7.66 -6.30 13.30
C ALA A 182 -6.68 -5.77 14.35
N LEU A 183 -5.38 -5.94 14.13
CA LEU A 183 -4.31 -5.50 15.02
C LEU A 183 -3.86 -4.05 14.75
N GLY A 184 -4.39 -3.36 13.75
CA GLY A 184 -3.97 -2.01 13.39
C GLY A 184 -2.50 -1.91 12.97
N LEU A 185 -1.93 -2.99 12.42
CA LEU A 185 -0.52 -3.03 12.01
C LEU A 185 -0.33 -2.28 10.69
N ARG A 186 0.89 -1.76 10.48
CA ARG A 186 1.28 -1.15 9.21
C ARG A 186 1.23 -2.17 8.07
N SER A 187 0.99 -1.68 6.86
CA SER A 187 1.12 -2.49 5.64
C SER A 187 2.59 -2.56 5.25
N ALA A 188 3.04 -3.73 4.83
CA ALA A 188 4.35 -3.94 4.24
C ALA A 188 4.30 -3.99 2.70
N CYS A 189 3.10 -3.92 2.11
CA CYS A 189 2.88 -3.87 0.67
C CYS A 189 1.56 -3.17 0.34
#